data_ba76dab7be50252662b77b73f450b56f
#
_entry.id   ba76dab7be50252662b77b73f450b56f
#
_cell.length_a   1.000
_cell.length_b   1.000
_cell.length_c   1.000
_cell.angle_alpha   90.00
_cell.angle_beta   90.00
_cell.angle_gamma   90.00
#
_symmetry.space_group_name_H-M   'P 1'
#
loop_
_entity.id
_entity.type
_entity.pdbx_description
1 polymer ?
#
loop_
_entity_poly.entity_id
_entity_poly.type
_entity_poly.pdbx_seq_one_letter_code
_entity_poly.pdbx_strand_id
1 'polypeptide(L)'
;MIEVLFGESEAASMKMAKGRGTVVRSLGKTEEGSVTWIGGYPGQVICLGFMLDIGDIKEPVDGQYRRDLIRAMYGQEQWGKQEEDADELKASADLYTAELERLAEYIGQGEPVRIWYSDSPYSRCGFYFLCNWLSHRRADVRTVKLPEYRQYGNVIRRYRNWGEIGPEEFAGFLSGERRLSHEEQSMYANAWSCLVEDNSPLRAVINGEMTGVPEDFYDFLIWKRLTGKPVKQARLIGDILGYDPLGVGDWWYAARIQHHILQGRIKVVKDSEKLYARTISLA
;
A
#
# COMPACT_ATOMS: atom_id res chain seq x y z
N MET A 1 -1.37 -22.23 0.48
CA MET A 1 -1.44 -21.02 -0.39
C MET A 1 -1.14 -19.81 0.45
N ILE A 2 -0.06 -19.12 0.12
CA ILE A 2 0.39 -17.90 0.80
C ILE A 2 -0.17 -16.70 0.04
N GLU A 3 -0.82 -15.79 0.76
CA GLU A 3 -1.40 -14.56 0.19
C GLU A 3 -0.43 -13.41 0.44
N VAL A 4 -0.02 -12.69 -0.61
CA VAL A 4 0.89 -11.55 -0.50
C VAL A 4 0.15 -10.28 -0.92
N LEU A 5 0.21 -9.25 -0.06
CA LEU A 5 -0.37 -7.92 -0.27
C LEU A 5 0.67 -6.84 0.07
N PHE A 6 0.43 -5.60 -0.36
CA PHE A 6 1.41 -4.52 -0.28
C PHE A 6 0.99 -3.36 0.62
N GLY A 7 -0.17 -3.46 1.28
CA GLY A 7 -0.69 -2.49 2.24
C GLY A 7 -1.18 -3.15 3.52
N GLU A 8 -1.00 -2.49 4.67
CA GLU A 8 -1.37 -3.04 5.99
C GLU A 8 -2.87 -3.28 6.12
N SER A 9 -3.70 -2.32 5.72
CA SER A 9 -5.16 -2.45 5.73
C SER A 9 -5.65 -3.61 4.84
N GLU A 10 -4.99 -3.80 3.70
CA GLU A 10 -5.24 -4.90 2.76
C GLU A 10 -4.93 -6.26 3.41
N ALA A 11 -3.74 -6.37 4.02
CA ALA A 11 -3.31 -7.59 4.69
C ALA A 11 -4.16 -7.89 5.93
N ALA A 12 -4.55 -6.87 6.70
CA ALA A 12 -5.44 -7.04 7.86
C ALA A 12 -6.82 -7.57 7.42
N SER A 13 -7.41 -7.01 6.36
CA SER A 13 -8.67 -7.46 5.79
C SER A 13 -8.58 -8.92 5.29
N MET A 14 -7.48 -9.27 4.61
CA MET A 14 -7.20 -10.65 4.17
C MET A 14 -7.02 -11.63 5.35
N LYS A 15 -6.31 -11.23 6.42
CA LYS A 15 -6.17 -12.04 7.64
C LYS A 15 -7.54 -12.34 8.26
N MET A 16 -8.43 -11.35 8.29
CA MET A 16 -9.81 -11.53 8.75
C MET A 16 -10.60 -12.47 7.84
N ALA A 17 -10.46 -12.33 6.51
CA ALA A 17 -11.11 -13.21 5.54
C ALA A 17 -10.71 -14.69 5.77
N LYS A 18 -9.43 -14.97 5.93
CA LYS A 18 -8.92 -16.33 6.20
C LYS A 18 -9.33 -16.85 7.56
N GLY A 19 -9.28 -16.04 8.60
CA GLY A 19 -9.69 -16.43 9.95
C GLY A 19 -11.17 -16.82 10.02
N ARG A 20 -12.05 -16.05 9.44
CA ARG A 20 -13.50 -16.36 9.37
C ARG A 20 -13.79 -17.58 8.50
N GLY A 21 -13.12 -17.75 7.37
CA GLY A 21 -13.26 -18.91 6.50
C GLY A 21 -12.95 -20.23 7.23
N THR A 22 -12.00 -20.23 8.16
CA THR A 22 -11.69 -21.41 8.98
C THR A 22 -12.81 -21.71 9.96
N VAL A 23 -13.36 -20.71 10.65
CA VAL A 23 -14.46 -20.85 11.61
C VAL A 23 -15.73 -21.40 10.94
N VAL A 24 -16.11 -20.83 9.79
CA VAL A 24 -17.31 -21.28 9.04
C VAL A 24 -17.19 -22.73 8.60
N ARG A 25 -16.02 -23.17 8.14
CA ARG A 25 -15.76 -24.57 7.78
C ARG A 25 -15.83 -25.52 8.98
N SER A 26 -15.30 -25.12 10.14
CA SER A 26 -15.30 -25.94 11.36
C SER A 26 -16.70 -26.13 11.93
N LEU A 27 -17.63 -25.20 11.71
CA LEU A 27 -19.00 -25.26 12.19
C LEU A 27 -19.96 -26.04 11.27
N GLY A 28 -19.50 -26.50 10.09
CA GLY A 28 -20.32 -27.28 9.16
C GLY A 28 -21.55 -26.54 8.61
N LYS A 29 -21.61 -25.23 8.74
CA LYS A 29 -22.74 -24.40 8.28
C LYS A 29 -22.54 -23.98 6.83
N THR A 30 -23.17 -24.72 5.91
CA THR A 30 -23.47 -24.25 4.57
C THR A 30 -24.92 -23.76 4.56
N GLU A 31 -25.15 -22.48 4.84
CA GLU A 31 -26.45 -21.87 4.57
C GLU A 31 -26.52 -21.55 3.07
N GLU A 32 -27.64 -21.86 2.41
CA GLU A 32 -27.93 -21.42 1.04
C GLU A 32 -27.87 -19.87 1.02
N GLY A 33 -26.98 -19.28 0.21
CA GLY A 33 -26.67 -17.86 0.20
C GLY A 33 -25.43 -17.48 1.04
N SER A 34 -24.69 -18.46 1.55
CA SER A 34 -23.51 -18.22 2.39
C SER A 34 -22.38 -17.53 1.63
N VAL A 35 -21.80 -16.51 2.25
CA VAL A 35 -20.57 -15.85 1.82
C VAL A 35 -19.47 -16.89 1.66
N THR A 36 -18.88 -16.96 0.47
CA THR A 36 -17.71 -17.80 0.22
C THR A 36 -16.47 -17.12 0.80
N TRP A 37 -15.76 -17.77 1.69
CA TRP A 37 -14.55 -17.23 2.33
C TRP A 37 -13.27 -17.81 1.69
N ILE A 38 -12.19 -17.02 1.72
CA ILE A 38 -10.87 -17.52 1.36
C ILE A 38 -10.42 -18.58 2.38
N GLY A 39 -10.00 -19.74 1.88
CA GLY A 39 -9.55 -20.82 2.73
C GLY A 39 -8.15 -20.62 3.28
N GLY A 40 -7.88 -21.21 4.46
CA GLY A 40 -6.59 -21.16 5.13
C GLY A 40 -6.67 -20.45 6.48
N TYR A 41 -5.54 -19.98 7.00
CA TYR A 41 -5.45 -19.30 8.29
C TYR A 41 -4.64 -18.01 8.18
N PRO A 42 -4.82 -17.07 9.13
CA PRO A 42 -4.22 -15.73 9.07
C PRO A 42 -2.71 -15.71 8.93
N GLY A 43 -2.00 -16.71 9.49
CA GLY A 43 -0.55 -16.85 9.36
C GLY A 43 -0.03 -17.05 7.94
N GLN A 44 -0.90 -17.37 6.98
CA GLN A 44 -0.56 -17.49 5.56
C GLN A 44 -0.65 -16.15 4.80
N VAL A 45 -0.87 -15.04 5.48
CA VAL A 45 -0.91 -13.70 4.88
C VAL A 45 0.40 -12.99 5.15
N ILE A 46 1.04 -12.52 4.10
CA ILE A 46 2.29 -11.77 4.08
C ILE A 46 1.98 -10.34 3.67
N CYS A 47 2.44 -9.36 4.43
CA CYS A 47 2.37 -7.95 4.11
C CYS A 47 3.75 -7.42 3.74
N LEU A 48 3.93 -6.98 2.50
CA LEU A 48 5.17 -6.34 2.03
C LEU A 48 4.98 -4.84 1.85
N GLY A 49 4.67 -4.14 2.95
CA GLY A 49 4.34 -2.71 3.00
C GLY A 49 5.55 -1.78 2.88
N PHE A 50 6.53 -2.09 2.04
CA PHE A 50 7.79 -1.34 1.92
C PHE A 50 7.66 0.06 1.31
N MET A 51 6.50 0.48 0.83
CA MET A 51 6.30 1.80 0.18
C MET A 51 7.32 2.06 -0.94
N LEU A 52 7.45 1.14 -1.89
CA LEU A 52 8.47 1.22 -2.94
C LEU A 52 8.15 2.24 -4.04
N ASP A 53 7.03 2.91 -3.96
CA ASP A 53 6.67 4.05 -4.79
C ASP A 53 7.35 5.35 -4.37
N ILE A 54 8.05 5.38 -3.22
CA ILE A 54 8.77 6.54 -2.71
C ILE A 54 10.21 6.23 -2.33
N GLY A 55 11.04 7.28 -2.36
CA GLY A 55 12.43 7.27 -1.92
C GLY A 55 13.36 6.46 -2.82
N ASP A 56 14.59 6.26 -2.36
CA ASP A 56 15.63 5.51 -3.06
C ASP A 56 15.31 4.00 -3.06
N ILE A 57 15.27 3.39 -4.24
CA ILE A 57 15.05 1.95 -4.42
C ILE A 57 16.28 1.21 -4.96
N LYS A 58 17.43 1.91 -5.09
CA LYS A 58 18.74 1.28 -5.29
C LYS A 58 19.25 0.67 -3.98
N GLU A 59 18.87 1.28 -2.86
CA GLU A 59 19.15 0.74 -1.55
C GLU A 59 18.35 -0.56 -1.30
N PRO A 60 18.88 -1.51 -0.54
CA PRO A 60 18.16 -2.74 -0.20
C PRO A 60 16.80 -2.44 0.44
N VAL A 61 15.75 -3.10 -0.04
CA VAL A 61 14.37 -2.89 0.45
C VAL A 61 14.18 -3.25 1.94
N ASP A 62 14.99 -4.17 2.43
CA ASP A 62 15.11 -4.59 3.83
C ASP A 62 16.26 -3.89 4.57
N GLY A 63 16.86 -2.86 3.95
CA GLY A 63 17.97 -2.08 4.49
C GLY A 63 17.54 -0.99 5.48
N GLN A 64 18.54 -0.38 6.14
CA GLN A 64 18.32 0.68 7.14
C GLN A 64 17.63 1.91 6.55
N TYR A 65 18.01 2.32 5.33
CA TYR A 65 17.40 3.45 4.65
C TYR A 65 15.87 3.30 4.55
N ARG A 66 15.40 2.12 4.11
CA ARG A 66 13.96 1.86 3.95
C ARG A 66 13.22 1.86 5.28
N ARG A 67 13.84 1.30 6.33
CA ARG A 67 13.29 1.35 7.70
C ARG A 67 13.14 2.78 8.19
N ASP A 68 14.15 3.62 7.99
CA ASP A 68 14.12 5.01 8.43
C ASP A 68 13.11 5.84 7.64
N LEU A 69 12.96 5.58 6.34
CA LEU A 69 11.94 6.22 5.51
C LEU A 69 10.52 5.87 6.00
N ILE A 70 10.24 4.59 6.24
CA ILE A 70 8.94 4.12 6.76
C ILE A 70 8.65 4.78 8.11
N ARG A 71 9.61 4.79 9.03
CA ARG A 71 9.48 5.47 10.34
C ARG A 71 9.20 6.96 10.19
N ALA A 72 9.91 7.64 9.29
CA ALA A 72 9.71 9.06 9.04
C ALA A 72 8.31 9.36 8.49
N MET A 73 7.78 8.50 7.63
CA MET A 73 6.45 8.67 7.04
C MET A 73 5.35 8.44 8.08
N TYR A 74 5.35 7.32 8.78
CA TYR A 74 4.36 7.03 9.82
C TYR A 74 4.51 7.90 11.08
N GLY A 75 5.72 8.32 11.41
CA GLY A 75 6.00 9.21 12.55
C GLY A 75 5.34 10.58 12.42
N GLN A 76 4.95 11.00 11.23
CA GLN A 76 4.22 12.25 11.01
C GLN A 76 2.78 12.21 11.53
N GLU A 77 2.16 11.04 11.57
CA GLU A 77 0.83 10.86 12.16
C GLU A 77 0.86 10.97 13.68
N GLN A 78 1.99 10.68 14.28
CA GLN A 78 2.14 10.46 15.73
C GLN A 78 2.78 11.63 16.47
N TRP A 79 3.00 12.77 15.81
CA TRP A 79 3.54 13.95 16.48
C TRP A 79 2.65 14.35 17.66
N GLY A 80 3.21 14.21 18.88
CA GLY A 80 2.49 14.45 20.15
C GLY A 80 2.07 13.17 20.88
N LYS A 81 2.46 11.98 20.44
CA LYS A 81 2.34 10.72 21.17
C LYS A 81 3.62 10.39 21.94
N GLN A 82 3.50 9.57 22.99
CA GLN A 82 4.60 9.25 23.93
C GLN A 82 5.62 8.27 23.33
N GLU A 83 6.78 8.08 24.00
CA GLU A 83 7.89 7.22 23.60
C GLU A 83 7.48 5.76 23.26
N GLU A 84 6.37 5.26 23.84
CA GLU A 84 5.81 3.93 23.55
C GLU A 84 5.45 3.74 22.07
N ASP A 85 5.04 4.81 21.37
CA ASP A 85 4.69 4.76 19.95
C ASP A 85 5.91 4.65 19.02
N ALA A 86 7.10 5.05 19.50
CA ALA A 86 8.34 4.91 18.73
C ALA A 86 8.79 3.44 18.59
N ASP A 87 8.46 2.60 19.57
CA ASP A 87 8.75 1.18 19.51
C ASP A 87 7.80 0.42 18.58
N GLU A 88 6.52 0.83 18.52
CA GLU A 88 5.57 0.30 17.51
C GLU A 88 6.00 0.65 16.07
N LEU A 89 6.53 1.86 15.84
CA LEU A 89 7.05 2.27 14.54
C LEU A 89 8.30 1.51 14.12
N LYS A 90 9.20 1.21 15.07
CA LYS A 90 10.33 0.31 14.83
C LYS A 90 9.82 -1.08 14.46
N ALA A 91 8.86 -1.59 15.22
CA ALA A 91 8.27 -2.91 14.98
C ALA A 91 7.63 -3.02 13.59
N SER A 92 6.96 -1.98 13.09
CA SER A 92 6.34 -2.00 11.75
C SER A 92 7.38 -2.08 10.62
N ALA A 93 8.47 -1.30 10.71
CA ALA A 93 9.52 -1.32 9.70
C ALA A 93 10.30 -2.66 9.68
N ASP A 94 10.52 -3.25 10.85
CA ASP A 94 11.19 -4.54 10.98
C ASP A 94 10.25 -5.70 10.59
N LEU A 95 8.94 -5.50 10.76
CA LEU A 95 7.91 -6.49 10.39
C LEU A 95 7.99 -6.87 8.90
N TYR A 96 8.13 -5.89 8.00
CA TYR A 96 8.14 -6.19 6.55
C TYR A 96 9.38 -7.00 6.14
N THR A 97 10.52 -6.78 6.79
CA THR A 97 11.71 -7.62 6.60
C THR A 97 11.45 -9.05 7.06
N ALA A 98 10.89 -9.23 8.25
CA ALA A 98 10.51 -10.55 8.76
C ALA A 98 9.44 -11.24 7.89
N GLU A 99 8.50 -10.48 7.34
CA GLU A 99 7.49 -11.00 6.38
C GLU A 99 8.13 -11.47 5.07
N LEU A 100 9.17 -10.78 4.58
CA LEU A 100 9.91 -11.20 3.38
C LEU A 100 10.71 -12.48 3.65
N GLU A 101 11.34 -12.61 4.81
CA GLU A 101 12.02 -13.83 5.27
C GLU A 101 11.04 -14.99 5.39
N ARG A 102 9.89 -14.78 6.02
CA ARG A 102 8.81 -15.76 6.13
C ARG A 102 8.28 -16.24 4.79
N LEU A 103 8.17 -15.30 3.81
CA LEU A 103 7.80 -15.66 2.44
C LEU A 103 8.85 -16.57 1.81
N ALA A 104 10.15 -16.30 2.04
CA ALA A 104 11.23 -17.16 1.55
C ALA A 104 11.16 -18.58 2.14
N GLU A 105 10.86 -18.70 3.43
CA GLU A 105 10.67 -20.00 4.11
C GLU A 105 9.51 -20.79 3.50
N TYR A 106 8.34 -20.15 3.29
CA TYR A 106 7.19 -20.82 2.67
C TYR A 106 7.50 -21.29 1.25
N ILE A 107 8.20 -20.50 0.46
CA ILE A 107 8.62 -20.88 -0.90
C ILE A 107 9.60 -22.07 -0.84
N GLY A 108 10.54 -22.05 0.11
CA GLY A 108 11.47 -23.15 0.35
C GLY A 108 10.76 -24.46 0.74
N GLN A 109 9.58 -24.39 1.34
CA GLN A 109 8.70 -25.52 1.66
C GLN A 109 7.81 -25.95 0.48
N GLY A 110 7.89 -25.27 -0.66
CA GLY A 110 7.08 -25.57 -1.85
C GLY A 110 5.65 -25.01 -1.79
N GLU A 111 5.35 -24.08 -0.86
CA GLU A 111 4.04 -23.47 -0.77
C GLU A 111 3.78 -22.56 -1.98
N PRO A 112 2.62 -22.67 -2.65
CA PRO A 112 2.25 -21.78 -3.73
C PRO A 112 1.90 -20.39 -3.20
N VAL A 113 2.25 -19.37 -3.98
CA VAL A 113 2.07 -17.95 -3.65
C VAL A 113 0.99 -17.33 -4.51
N ARG A 114 0.08 -16.57 -3.90
CA ARG A 114 -0.91 -15.73 -4.59
C ARG A 114 -0.65 -14.26 -4.25
N ILE A 115 -0.41 -13.47 -5.28
CA ILE A 115 -0.11 -12.04 -5.16
C ILE A 115 -1.36 -11.24 -5.51
N TRP A 116 -1.83 -10.44 -4.55
CA TRP A 116 -2.94 -9.52 -4.69
C TRP A 116 -2.39 -8.12 -4.94
N TYR A 117 -2.59 -7.59 -6.13
CA TYR A 117 -2.06 -6.27 -6.49
C TYR A 117 -3.11 -5.39 -7.16
N SER A 118 -2.89 -4.09 -7.13
CA SER A 118 -3.74 -3.07 -7.77
C SER A 118 -2.90 -2.13 -8.61
N ASP A 119 -3.54 -1.19 -9.29
CA ASP A 119 -2.86 -0.13 -10.03
C ASP A 119 -2.43 1.06 -9.14
N SER A 120 -2.59 0.97 -7.81
CA SER A 120 -1.97 1.94 -6.89
C SER A 120 -0.45 1.87 -6.97
N PRO A 121 0.27 2.99 -6.96
CA PRO A 121 1.72 3.03 -7.14
C PRO A 121 2.48 2.10 -6.19
N TYR A 122 2.19 2.13 -4.88
CA TYR A 122 2.85 1.28 -3.89
C TYR A 122 2.64 -0.22 -4.18
N SER A 123 1.40 -0.60 -4.55
CA SER A 123 1.04 -1.99 -4.83
C SER A 123 1.72 -2.49 -6.12
N ARG A 124 1.77 -1.66 -7.14
CA ARG A 124 2.40 -1.98 -8.42
C ARG A 124 3.92 -2.05 -8.31
N CYS A 125 4.56 -1.11 -7.61
CA CYS A 125 5.99 -1.18 -7.30
C CYS A 125 6.32 -2.42 -6.49
N GLY A 126 5.54 -2.72 -5.45
CA GLY A 126 5.68 -3.94 -4.65
C GLY A 126 5.56 -5.21 -5.49
N PHE A 127 4.60 -5.25 -6.42
CA PHE A 127 4.43 -6.37 -7.34
C PHE A 127 5.63 -6.54 -8.28
N TYR A 128 6.16 -5.45 -8.87
CA TYR A 128 7.32 -5.50 -9.75
C TYR A 128 8.58 -5.94 -8.99
N PHE A 129 8.81 -5.39 -7.80
CA PHE A 129 9.86 -5.84 -6.89
C PHE A 129 9.74 -7.34 -6.60
N LEU A 130 8.56 -7.81 -6.24
CA LEU A 130 8.35 -9.20 -5.88
C LEU A 130 8.56 -10.14 -7.09
N CYS A 131 8.16 -9.74 -8.29
CA CYS A 131 8.47 -10.49 -9.51
C CYS A 131 9.98 -10.62 -9.73
N ASN A 132 10.74 -9.56 -9.52
CA ASN A 132 12.20 -9.58 -9.61
C ASN A 132 12.81 -10.45 -8.50
N TRP A 133 12.36 -10.30 -7.26
CA TRP A 133 12.83 -11.10 -6.14
C TRP A 133 12.55 -12.60 -6.30
N LEU A 134 11.41 -12.96 -6.90
CA LEU A 134 11.01 -14.33 -7.21
C LEU A 134 11.71 -14.91 -8.44
N SER A 135 12.29 -14.10 -9.35
CA SER A 135 12.93 -14.58 -10.58
C SER A 135 14.10 -15.54 -10.33
N HIS A 136 14.72 -15.45 -9.16
CA HIS A 136 15.82 -16.32 -8.72
C HIS A 136 15.34 -17.47 -7.80
N ARG A 137 14.03 -17.71 -7.72
CA ARG A 137 13.42 -18.72 -6.85
C ARG A 137 12.41 -19.58 -7.62
N ARG A 138 12.34 -20.86 -7.28
CA ARG A 138 11.31 -21.72 -7.84
C ARG A 138 10.04 -21.59 -7.00
N ALA A 139 9.03 -20.92 -7.51
CA ALA A 139 7.74 -20.74 -6.86
C ALA A 139 6.58 -20.95 -7.86
N ASP A 140 5.49 -21.56 -7.42
CA ASP A 140 4.22 -21.54 -8.16
C ASP A 140 3.52 -20.22 -7.81
N VAL A 141 3.55 -19.27 -8.75
CA VAL A 141 3.04 -17.92 -8.53
C VAL A 141 1.72 -17.72 -9.27
N ARG A 142 0.74 -17.23 -8.53
CA ARG A 142 -0.56 -16.82 -9.05
C ARG A 142 -0.80 -15.36 -8.70
N THR A 143 -1.62 -14.69 -9.50
CA THR A 143 -1.94 -13.29 -9.31
C THR A 143 -3.43 -13.05 -9.34
N VAL A 144 -3.87 -12.10 -8.52
CA VAL A 144 -5.22 -11.52 -8.59
C VAL A 144 -5.04 -10.02 -8.67
N LYS A 145 -5.33 -9.45 -9.85
CA LYS A 145 -5.33 -8.00 -10.04
C LYS A 145 -6.67 -7.45 -9.64
N LEU A 146 -6.70 -6.40 -8.81
CA LEU A 146 -7.93 -5.67 -8.51
C LEU A 146 -8.44 -4.99 -9.78
N PRO A 147 -9.67 -5.28 -10.23
CA PRO A 147 -10.25 -4.54 -11.34
C PRO A 147 -10.57 -3.10 -10.91
N GLU A 148 -10.33 -2.13 -11.78
CA GLU A 148 -10.67 -0.73 -11.49
C GLU A 148 -12.18 -0.54 -11.25
N TYR A 149 -13.00 -1.31 -11.98
CA TYR A 149 -14.48 -1.25 -11.88
C TYR A 149 -15.07 -2.66 -11.73
N ARG A 150 -16.12 -2.75 -10.92
CA ARG A 150 -16.94 -3.94 -10.82
C ARG A 150 -18.42 -3.56 -10.77
N GLN A 151 -19.23 -4.29 -11.52
CA GLN A 151 -20.67 -4.09 -11.56
C GLN A 151 -21.35 -4.93 -10.47
N TYR A 152 -22.24 -4.31 -9.71
CA TYR A 152 -23.14 -4.93 -8.73
C TYR A 152 -24.57 -4.53 -9.08
N GLY A 153 -25.30 -5.40 -9.78
CA GLY A 153 -26.63 -5.05 -10.28
C GLY A 153 -26.58 -3.81 -11.17
N ASN A 154 -27.23 -2.73 -10.76
CA ASN A 154 -27.27 -1.45 -11.49
C ASN A 154 -26.22 -0.43 -11.02
N VAL A 155 -25.30 -0.83 -10.15
CA VAL A 155 -24.25 0.05 -9.61
C VAL A 155 -22.89 -0.40 -10.11
N ILE A 156 -22.09 0.56 -10.57
CA ILE A 156 -20.68 0.36 -10.87
C ILE A 156 -19.86 0.91 -9.69
N ARG A 157 -19.10 0.06 -9.04
CA ARG A 157 -18.18 0.44 -7.98
C ARG A 157 -16.77 0.53 -8.55
N ARG A 158 -16.09 1.64 -8.27
CA ARG A 158 -14.68 1.85 -8.60
C ARG A 158 -13.83 1.47 -7.40
N TYR A 159 -12.74 0.77 -7.65
CA TYR A 159 -11.75 0.39 -6.64
C TYR A 159 -10.38 0.98 -6.96
N ARG A 160 -9.69 1.41 -5.94
CA ARG A 160 -8.32 1.97 -6.03
C ARG A 160 -7.27 0.98 -5.53
N ASN A 161 -7.56 0.33 -4.40
CA ASN A 161 -6.66 -0.63 -3.77
C ASN A 161 -7.47 -1.69 -2.99
N TRP A 162 -6.79 -2.74 -2.58
CA TRP A 162 -7.39 -3.84 -1.83
C TRP A 162 -7.87 -3.47 -0.43
N GLY A 163 -7.44 -2.33 0.13
CA GLY A 163 -7.93 -1.82 1.41
C GLY A 163 -9.40 -1.38 1.39
N GLU A 164 -9.98 -1.19 0.20
CA GLU A 164 -11.41 -0.89 0.02
C GLU A 164 -12.30 -2.14 -0.01
N ILE A 165 -11.68 -3.34 0.06
CA ILE A 165 -12.37 -4.62 -0.04
C ILE A 165 -12.63 -5.20 1.35
N GLY A 166 -13.89 -5.49 1.65
CA GLY A 166 -14.26 -6.18 2.87
C GLY A 166 -13.78 -7.64 2.91
N PRO A 167 -13.52 -8.18 4.11
CA PRO A 167 -13.04 -9.57 4.25
C PRO A 167 -13.92 -10.60 3.54
N GLU A 168 -15.23 -10.38 3.51
CA GLU A 168 -16.23 -11.23 2.86
C GLU A 168 -16.23 -11.15 1.34
N GLU A 169 -15.64 -10.11 0.75
CA GLU A 169 -15.65 -9.87 -0.69
C GLU A 169 -14.47 -10.53 -1.42
N PHE A 170 -13.33 -10.79 -0.73
CA PHE A 170 -12.10 -11.28 -1.37
C PHE A 170 -12.29 -12.54 -2.21
N ALA A 171 -13.05 -13.52 -1.72
CA ALA A 171 -13.29 -14.76 -2.46
C ALA A 171 -13.98 -14.52 -3.81
N GLY A 172 -14.79 -13.47 -3.93
CA GLY A 172 -15.46 -13.09 -5.16
C GLY A 172 -14.51 -12.60 -6.26
N PHE A 173 -13.27 -12.29 -5.94
CA PHE A 173 -12.24 -11.89 -6.91
C PHE A 173 -11.36 -13.06 -7.38
N LEU A 174 -11.50 -14.24 -6.81
CA LEU A 174 -10.75 -15.43 -7.22
C LEU A 174 -11.06 -15.88 -8.66
N SER A 175 -12.20 -15.46 -9.22
CA SER A 175 -12.50 -15.68 -10.64
C SER A 175 -11.50 -14.98 -11.57
N GLY A 176 -10.78 -13.96 -11.09
CA GLY A 176 -9.69 -13.26 -11.77
C GLY A 176 -8.29 -13.81 -11.48
N GLU A 177 -8.20 -14.89 -10.70
CA GLU A 177 -6.91 -15.55 -10.44
C GLU A 177 -6.35 -16.14 -11.73
N ARG A 178 -5.07 -15.90 -11.96
CA ARG A 178 -4.33 -16.52 -13.05
C ARG A 178 -2.92 -16.90 -12.62
N ARG A 179 -2.38 -17.94 -13.24
CA ARG A 179 -0.98 -18.29 -13.05
C ARG A 179 -0.11 -17.26 -13.76
N LEU A 180 0.96 -16.81 -13.09
CA LEU A 180 1.94 -15.93 -13.69
C LEU A 180 2.92 -16.78 -14.51
N SER A 181 3.04 -16.50 -15.82
CA SER A 181 4.01 -17.19 -16.65
C SER A 181 5.43 -16.68 -16.37
N HIS A 182 6.43 -17.46 -16.77
CA HIS A 182 7.84 -17.06 -16.62
C HIS A 182 8.17 -15.80 -17.43
N GLU A 183 7.59 -15.69 -18.63
CA GLU A 183 7.77 -14.54 -19.52
C GLU A 183 7.15 -13.28 -18.90
N GLU A 184 5.94 -13.38 -18.36
CA GLU A 184 5.29 -12.26 -17.65
C GLU A 184 6.07 -11.86 -16.40
N GLN A 185 6.54 -12.85 -15.62
CA GLN A 185 7.36 -12.57 -14.44
C GLN A 185 8.65 -11.84 -14.83
N SER A 186 9.31 -12.27 -15.88
CA SER A 186 10.52 -11.63 -16.41
C SER A 186 10.25 -10.21 -16.90
N MET A 187 9.11 -9.98 -17.56
CA MET A 187 8.68 -8.65 -17.99
C MET A 187 8.52 -7.69 -16.79
N TYR A 188 7.85 -8.13 -15.72
CA TYR A 188 7.68 -7.31 -14.52
C TYR A 188 8.98 -7.13 -13.73
N ALA A 189 9.87 -8.15 -13.72
CA ALA A 189 11.20 -8.03 -13.14
C ALA A 189 12.05 -7.00 -13.89
N ASN A 190 11.97 -6.95 -15.22
CA ASN A 190 12.64 -5.93 -16.02
C ASN A 190 12.04 -4.54 -15.76
N ALA A 191 10.72 -4.42 -15.62
CA ALA A 191 10.09 -3.15 -15.24
C ALA A 191 10.60 -2.64 -13.89
N TRP A 192 10.80 -3.53 -12.91
CA TRP A 192 11.46 -3.18 -11.65
C TRP A 192 12.88 -2.66 -11.87
N SER A 193 13.68 -3.35 -12.67
CA SER A 193 15.06 -2.95 -12.97
C SER A 193 15.13 -1.56 -13.61
N CYS A 194 14.21 -1.24 -14.54
CA CYS A 194 14.10 0.10 -15.12
C CYS A 194 13.77 1.18 -14.07
N LEU A 195 12.87 0.89 -13.13
CA LEU A 195 12.55 1.83 -12.04
C LEU A 195 13.75 2.03 -11.11
N VAL A 196 14.51 0.98 -10.81
CA VAL A 196 15.74 1.07 -10.01
C VAL A 196 16.81 1.90 -10.73
N GLU A 197 16.96 1.74 -12.04
CA GLU A 197 17.89 2.52 -12.84
C GLU A 197 17.52 4.02 -12.84
N ASP A 198 16.25 4.33 -13.09
CA ASP A 198 15.70 5.70 -13.05
C ASP A 198 15.83 6.31 -11.64
N ASN A 199 15.47 5.57 -10.62
CA ASN A 199 15.55 5.94 -9.20
C ASN A 199 15.01 7.34 -8.85
N SER A 200 13.98 7.80 -9.55
CA SER A 200 13.29 9.04 -9.20
C SER A 200 12.77 8.99 -7.75
N PRO A 201 12.68 10.15 -7.04
CA PRO A 201 12.29 10.18 -5.63
C PRO A 201 10.84 9.71 -5.38
N LEU A 202 10.00 9.74 -6.38
CA LEU A 202 8.61 9.32 -6.36
C LEU A 202 8.26 8.56 -7.64
N ARG A 203 7.30 7.65 -7.56
CA ARG A 203 6.78 6.87 -8.70
C ARG A 203 5.27 6.98 -8.73
N ALA A 204 4.73 7.18 -9.93
CA ALA A 204 3.32 7.34 -10.18
C ALA A 204 2.84 6.41 -11.30
N VAL A 205 1.55 6.10 -11.30
CA VAL A 205 0.89 5.44 -12.45
C VAL A 205 0.25 6.51 -13.31
N ILE A 206 0.76 6.69 -14.51
CA ILE A 206 0.27 7.66 -15.50
C ILE A 206 -0.17 6.90 -16.74
N ASN A 207 -1.42 7.06 -17.13
CA ASN A 207 -2.00 6.33 -18.29
C ASN A 207 -1.80 4.80 -18.24
N GLY A 208 -1.81 4.24 -17.04
CA GLY A 208 -1.61 2.80 -16.85
C GLY A 208 -0.15 2.35 -16.79
N GLU A 209 0.81 3.25 -16.93
CA GLU A 209 2.23 2.96 -16.87
C GLU A 209 2.86 3.50 -15.59
N MET A 210 3.74 2.70 -14.97
CA MET A 210 4.54 3.12 -13.82
C MET A 210 5.73 3.93 -14.30
N THR A 211 5.88 5.15 -13.77
CA THR A 211 6.97 6.04 -14.16
C THR A 211 7.53 6.81 -12.97
N GLY A 212 8.82 7.13 -13.03
CA GLY A 212 9.47 8.03 -12.10
C GLY A 212 8.99 9.48 -12.27
N VAL A 213 8.78 10.17 -11.16
CA VAL A 213 8.33 11.56 -11.13
C VAL A 213 9.06 12.34 -10.04
N PRO A 214 9.15 13.67 -10.13
CA PRO A 214 9.77 14.48 -9.10
C PRO A 214 8.98 14.44 -7.78
N GLU A 215 9.63 14.79 -6.68
CA GLU A 215 9.06 14.77 -5.33
C GLU A 215 7.81 15.66 -5.17
N ASP A 216 7.76 16.77 -5.89
CA ASP A 216 6.66 17.73 -5.86
C ASP A 216 5.50 17.41 -6.83
N PHE A 217 5.55 16.23 -7.47
CA PHE A 217 4.59 15.84 -8.51
C PHE A 217 3.12 15.98 -8.08
N TYR A 218 2.82 15.70 -6.83
CA TYR A 218 1.44 15.80 -6.30
C TYR A 218 1.16 17.13 -5.56
N ASP A 219 2.12 18.04 -5.45
CA ASP A 219 1.95 19.31 -4.72
C ASP A 219 0.85 20.21 -5.30
N PHE A 220 0.58 20.07 -6.62
CA PHE A 220 -0.51 20.80 -7.26
C PHE A 220 -1.87 20.53 -6.61
N LEU A 221 -2.08 19.38 -5.98
CA LEU A 221 -3.31 19.04 -5.25
C LEU A 221 -3.44 19.84 -3.95
N ILE A 222 -2.31 20.13 -3.30
CA ILE A 222 -2.28 21.05 -2.15
C ILE A 222 -2.69 22.44 -2.62
N TRP A 223 -2.05 22.94 -3.68
CA TRP A 223 -2.32 24.29 -4.21
C TRP A 223 -3.73 24.44 -4.78
N LYS A 224 -4.28 23.41 -5.36
CA LYS A 224 -5.65 23.38 -5.88
C LYS A 224 -6.71 23.66 -4.78
N ARG A 225 -6.43 23.28 -3.52
CA ARG A 225 -7.36 23.34 -2.40
C ARG A 225 -7.01 24.33 -1.32
N LEU A 226 -5.73 24.63 -1.14
CA LEU A 226 -5.28 25.59 -0.16
C LEU A 226 -5.51 27.01 -0.67
N THR A 227 -6.26 27.79 0.08
CA THR A 227 -6.57 29.19 -0.23
C THR A 227 -6.02 30.12 0.86
N GLY A 228 -6.18 31.43 0.70
CA GLY A 228 -5.91 32.41 1.75
C GLY A 228 -6.81 32.25 3.00
N LYS A 229 -7.87 31.45 2.92
CA LYS A 229 -8.75 31.17 4.07
C LYS A 229 -8.13 30.06 4.92
N PRO A 230 -8.10 30.22 6.26
CA PRO A 230 -7.59 29.20 7.16
C PRO A 230 -8.39 27.88 7.07
N VAL A 231 -7.68 26.75 6.99
CA VAL A 231 -8.25 25.41 6.95
C VAL A 231 -7.47 24.47 7.87
N LYS A 232 -8.14 23.51 8.50
CA LYS A 232 -7.44 22.45 9.24
C LYS A 232 -6.65 21.56 8.26
N GLN A 233 -5.40 21.24 8.60
CA GLN A 233 -4.54 20.37 7.79
C GLN A 233 -5.20 19.03 7.48
N ALA A 234 -5.82 18.37 8.49
CA ALA A 234 -6.56 17.13 8.29
C ALA A 234 -7.69 17.27 7.26
N ARG A 235 -8.40 18.41 7.27
CA ARG A 235 -9.47 18.66 6.30
C ARG A 235 -8.93 18.83 4.89
N LEU A 236 -7.86 19.59 4.73
CA LEU A 236 -7.20 19.77 3.43
C LEU A 236 -6.76 18.42 2.85
N ILE A 237 -6.05 17.60 3.65
CA ILE A 237 -5.58 16.27 3.24
C ILE A 237 -6.77 15.34 2.93
N GLY A 238 -7.80 15.33 3.79
CA GLY A 238 -8.99 14.52 3.57
C GLY A 238 -9.73 14.90 2.28
N ASP A 239 -9.82 16.20 1.95
CA ASP A 239 -10.40 16.67 0.69
C ASP A 239 -9.54 16.27 -0.53
N ILE A 240 -8.20 16.27 -0.41
CA ILE A 240 -7.33 15.77 -1.47
C ILE A 240 -7.60 14.26 -1.70
N LEU A 241 -7.53 13.46 -0.67
CA LEU A 241 -7.70 12.00 -0.75
C LEU A 241 -9.11 11.59 -1.19
N GLY A 242 -10.12 12.38 -0.82
CA GLY A 242 -11.51 12.09 -1.17
C GLY A 242 -11.86 12.42 -2.62
N TYR A 243 -11.37 13.55 -3.13
CA TYR A 243 -11.76 14.04 -4.46
C TYR A 243 -10.74 13.73 -5.56
N ASP A 244 -9.45 13.70 -5.23
CA ASP A 244 -8.36 13.43 -6.18
C ASP A 244 -7.45 12.32 -5.59
N PRO A 245 -7.93 11.09 -5.47
CA PRO A 245 -7.17 9.98 -4.87
C PRO A 245 -6.06 9.50 -5.81
N LEU A 246 -4.99 10.26 -5.92
CA LEU A 246 -3.83 9.96 -6.74
C LEU A 246 -2.70 9.43 -5.85
N GLY A 247 -2.40 8.19 -5.98
CA GLY A 247 -1.19 7.47 -5.68
C GLY A 247 -0.67 7.42 -4.24
N VAL A 248 -0.49 8.55 -3.54
CA VAL A 248 0.19 8.62 -2.24
C VAL A 248 -0.78 8.79 -1.07
N GLY A 249 -0.34 8.39 0.13
CA GLY A 249 -1.12 8.48 1.36
C GLY A 249 -1.13 9.88 1.98
N ASP A 250 -1.89 10.03 3.07
CA ASP A 250 -2.04 11.27 3.84
C ASP A 250 -0.72 11.76 4.45
N TRP A 251 0.13 10.83 4.92
CA TRP A 251 1.46 11.10 5.44
C TRP A 251 2.36 11.80 4.40
N TRP A 252 2.23 11.51 3.10
CA TRP A 252 2.98 12.22 2.05
C TRP A 252 2.57 13.67 1.97
N TYR A 253 1.25 13.93 1.90
CA TYR A 253 0.75 15.31 1.89
C TYR A 253 1.11 16.07 3.17
N ALA A 254 1.12 15.40 4.33
CA ALA A 254 1.57 16.00 5.58
C ALA A 254 3.04 16.41 5.52
N ALA A 255 3.92 15.56 4.97
CA ALA A 255 5.33 15.85 4.75
C ALA A 255 5.52 17.04 3.79
N ARG A 256 4.80 17.05 2.66
CA ARG A 256 4.89 18.14 1.69
C ARG A 256 4.37 19.46 2.25
N ILE A 257 3.29 19.45 3.01
CA ILE A 257 2.77 20.65 3.70
C ILE A 257 3.82 21.18 4.69
N GLN A 258 4.45 20.31 5.48
CA GLN A 258 5.52 20.71 6.41
C GLN A 258 6.71 21.31 5.66
N HIS A 259 7.13 20.72 4.54
CA HIS A 259 8.16 21.28 3.67
C HIS A 259 7.79 22.69 3.20
N HIS A 260 6.56 22.94 2.77
CA HIS A 260 6.12 24.26 2.33
C HIS A 260 5.94 25.28 3.47
N ILE A 261 5.65 24.81 4.70
CA ILE A 261 5.68 25.66 5.89
C ILE A 261 7.12 26.16 6.15
N LEU A 262 8.08 25.25 6.11
CA LEU A 262 9.52 25.61 6.32
C LEU A 262 10.04 26.56 5.22
N GLN A 263 9.49 26.48 4.02
CA GLN A 263 9.83 27.40 2.94
C GLN A 263 9.02 28.72 2.98
N GLY A 264 8.16 28.92 3.94
CA GLY A 264 7.36 30.14 4.07
C GLY A 264 6.26 30.28 3.02
N ARG A 265 5.91 29.23 2.26
CA ARG A 265 4.83 29.24 1.27
C ARG A 265 3.45 28.96 1.89
N ILE A 266 3.45 28.25 3.02
CA ILE A 266 2.27 27.97 3.84
C ILE A 266 2.54 28.55 5.22
N LYS A 267 1.57 29.26 5.79
CA LYS A 267 1.66 29.75 7.17
C LYS A 267 0.79 28.93 8.11
N VAL A 268 1.28 28.71 9.31
CA VAL A 268 0.52 28.15 10.41
C VAL A 268 -0.25 29.29 11.08
N VAL A 269 -1.58 29.28 10.95
CA VAL A 269 -2.47 30.29 11.56
C VAL A 269 -2.76 29.95 13.02
N LYS A 270 -2.93 28.65 13.30
CA LYS A 270 -3.08 28.11 14.68
C LYS A 270 -2.30 26.83 14.78
N ASP A 271 -1.33 26.78 15.66
CA ASP A 271 -0.52 25.59 15.88
C ASP A 271 -1.22 24.56 16.76
N SER A 272 -0.70 23.33 16.74
CA SER A 272 -1.17 22.19 17.52
C SER A 272 -0.03 21.20 17.67
N GLU A 273 0.05 20.53 18.81
CA GLU A 273 0.96 19.40 19.02
C GLU A 273 0.72 18.26 18.03
N LYS A 274 -0.52 18.11 17.54
CA LYS A 274 -0.88 17.16 16.49
C LYS A 274 -0.84 17.88 15.14
N LEU A 275 0.07 17.48 14.24
CA LEU A 275 0.25 18.08 12.89
C LEU A 275 -1.09 18.24 12.15
N TYR A 276 -1.87 17.19 12.10
CA TYR A 276 -3.16 17.18 11.40
C TYR A 276 -4.21 18.14 11.98
N ALA A 277 -4.06 18.55 13.26
CA ALA A 277 -4.99 19.50 13.92
C ALA A 277 -4.60 20.96 13.69
N ARG A 278 -3.44 21.25 13.12
CA ARG A 278 -3.02 22.61 12.75
C ARG A 278 -4.01 23.26 11.81
N THR A 279 -4.13 24.59 11.95
CA THR A 279 -4.86 25.40 10.97
C THR A 279 -3.83 26.16 10.12
N ILE A 280 -3.90 25.99 8.81
CA ILE A 280 -2.94 26.52 7.85
C ILE A 280 -3.66 27.33 6.78
N SER A 281 -2.91 28.24 6.11
CA SER A 281 -3.37 28.97 4.92
C SER A 281 -2.20 29.26 3.98
N LEU A 282 -2.47 29.73 2.79
CA LEU A 282 -1.43 30.35 1.96
C LEU A 282 -0.75 31.48 2.75
N ALA A 283 0.57 31.63 2.56
CA ALA A 283 1.35 32.68 3.19
C ALA A 283 0.99 34.07 2.65
#